data_76cc71f5cf124215b173dacd8e6e910c
#
_entry.id   76cc71f5cf124215b173dacd8e6e910c
#
_cell.length_a   1.000
_cell.length_b   1.000
_cell.length_c   1.000
_cell.angle_alpha   90.00
_cell.angle_beta   90.00
_cell.angle_gamma   90.00
#
_symmetry.space_group_name_H-M   'P 1'
#
loop_
_entity.id
_entity.type
_entity.pdbx_description
1 polymer ?
#
loop_
_entity_poly.entity_id
_entity_poly.type
_entity_poly.pdbx_seq_one_letter_code
_entity_poly.pdbx_strand_id
1 'polypeptide(L)'
;MLPALSWAQETAAPEGKIQAAGLGPGDQLNVRLYDFPDLGAGVTVHVGADGSVHLPYAGTIQVQGMSPGELERAITESLRGKGIVKDPNVTVDVLSAVNMTVDILGQVQTPKSIPLYAPAPLSFVLAQAGGITGLADHHLSILHRGEELPTSVDFDTEAPNVAAMNTLVQPGDIVNVSSRGVYFVGGEVNRPGIYPIGGVLSVGQASGVSGEGLVKNITLLEALSQAGGITAIAARSKMHILRTEDGKRVDIPVDQVKLSKGEIADPILHPNDIIYIPSSYLRQQTNNLFGTAISAIYAAAEIKTATAF
;
A
#
# COMPACT_ATOMS: atom_id res chain seq x y z
N MET A 1 50.69 -27.70 17.59
CA MET A 1 50.35 -27.14 16.30
C MET A 1 48.84 -26.88 16.34
N LEU A 2 48.44 -25.66 16.74
CA LEU A 2 47.04 -25.23 16.91
C LEU A 2 46.60 -24.47 15.64
N PRO A 3 45.41 -24.71 15.06
CA PRO A 3 44.95 -23.94 13.92
C PRO A 3 44.36 -22.61 14.40
N ALA A 4 44.74 -21.55 13.70
CA ALA A 4 44.26 -20.21 13.89
C ALA A 4 42.77 -20.10 13.55
N LEU A 5 41.97 -19.58 14.48
CA LEU A 5 40.58 -19.14 14.20
C LEU A 5 40.64 -17.89 13.31
N SER A 6 40.16 -18.06 12.10
CA SER A 6 39.83 -16.95 11.18
C SER A 6 38.58 -16.25 11.69
N TRP A 7 38.71 -14.99 12.09
CA TRP A 7 37.58 -14.10 12.40
C TRP A 7 36.93 -13.72 11.08
N ALA A 8 35.68 -14.14 10.91
CA ALA A 8 34.83 -13.66 9.81
C ALA A 8 34.68 -12.16 9.94
N GLN A 9 35.08 -11.42 8.90
CA GLN A 9 34.72 -10.02 8.75
C GLN A 9 33.21 -9.91 8.60
N GLU A 10 32.59 -9.37 9.62
CA GLU A 10 31.22 -8.89 9.61
C GLU A 10 31.14 -7.77 8.59
N THR A 11 30.53 -8.07 7.46
CA THR A 11 30.24 -7.08 6.42
C THR A 11 29.20 -6.13 7.00
N ALA A 12 29.65 -4.97 7.45
CA ALA A 12 28.77 -3.86 7.83
C ALA A 12 27.85 -3.56 6.63
N ALA A 13 26.53 -3.67 6.86
CA ALA A 13 25.52 -3.19 5.93
C ALA A 13 25.82 -1.71 5.63
N PRO A 14 25.60 -1.23 4.39
CA PRO A 14 25.79 0.17 4.08
C PRO A 14 24.86 0.99 4.96
N GLU A 15 25.44 1.79 5.85
CA GLU A 15 24.71 2.86 6.55
C GLU A 15 24.20 3.81 5.48
N GLY A 16 22.98 3.59 5.00
CA GLY A 16 22.25 4.55 4.22
C GLY A 16 22.18 5.83 5.06
N LYS A 17 22.86 6.89 4.61
CA LYS A 17 22.73 8.21 5.20
C LYS A 17 21.25 8.57 5.17
N ILE A 18 20.60 8.51 6.32
CA ILE A 18 19.26 9.02 6.53
C ILE A 18 19.33 10.52 6.29
N GLN A 19 19.09 10.96 5.08
CA GLN A 19 18.88 12.36 4.77
C GLN A 19 17.49 12.69 5.31
N ALA A 20 17.44 13.37 6.46
CA ALA A 20 16.21 13.98 6.92
C ALA A 20 15.67 14.84 5.76
N ALA A 21 14.41 14.64 5.39
CA ALA A 21 13.80 15.43 4.34
C ALA A 21 13.87 16.89 4.74
N GLY A 22 14.61 17.67 3.98
CA GLY A 22 14.79 19.09 4.21
C GLY A 22 13.68 19.90 3.52
N LEU A 23 13.61 21.17 3.90
CA LEU A 23 12.77 22.16 3.26
C LEU A 23 12.99 22.17 1.75
N GLY A 24 11.94 22.38 0.98
CA GLY A 24 11.99 22.37 -0.48
C GLY A 24 10.99 23.30 -1.14
N PRO A 25 11.06 23.45 -2.47
CA PRO A 25 10.18 24.32 -3.25
C PRO A 25 8.70 24.05 -2.97
N GLY A 26 7.94 25.11 -2.72
CA GLY A 26 6.51 25.04 -2.41
C GLY A 26 6.17 24.97 -0.93
N ASP A 27 7.13 24.75 -0.05
CA ASP A 27 6.91 24.77 1.40
C ASP A 27 6.53 26.16 1.88
N GLN A 28 5.63 26.22 2.86
CA GLN A 28 5.18 27.46 3.48
C GLN A 28 5.67 27.52 4.92
N LEU A 29 6.40 28.56 5.25
CA LEU A 29 7.03 28.75 6.54
C LEU A 29 6.49 30.02 7.22
N ASN A 30 6.37 29.98 8.52
CA ASN A 30 6.16 31.17 9.35
C ASN A 30 7.45 31.46 10.11
N VAL A 31 8.09 32.56 9.79
CA VAL A 31 9.34 33.00 10.43
C VAL A 31 9.03 34.14 11.38
N ARG A 32 9.35 33.95 12.67
CA ARG A 32 9.19 34.97 13.71
C ARG A 32 10.56 35.52 14.08
N LEU A 33 10.64 36.83 14.09
CA LEU A 33 11.83 37.59 14.47
C LEU A 33 11.45 38.47 15.69
N TYR A 34 11.70 37.97 16.88
CA TYR A 34 11.22 38.59 18.12
C TYR A 34 11.85 39.95 18.39
N ASP A 35 13.03 40.23 17.83
CA ASP A 35 13.73 41.50 17.99
C ASP A 35 13.16 42.63 17.12
N PHE A 36 12.20 42.31 16.24
CA PHE A 36 11.55 43.29 15.38
C PHE A 36 10.07 43.35 15.67
N PRO A 37 9.58 44.52 16.23
CA PRO A 37 8.15 44.67 16.59
C PRO A 37 7.19 44.39 15.46
N ASP A 38 7.56 44.78 14.22
CA ASP A 38 6.75 44.59 13.02
C ASP A 38 6.71 43.12 12.52
N LEU A 39 7.64 42.27 12.95
CA LEU A 39 7.81 40.88 12.53
C LEU A 39 7.61 39.88 13.67
N GLY A 40 7.32 40.35 14.88
CA GLY A 40 7.08 39.52 16.06
C GLY A 40 5.84 38.61 15.94
N ALA A 41 4.86 39.04 15.15
CA ALA A 41 3.67 38.21 14.80
C ALA A 41 4.00 37.07 13.83
N GLY A 42 5.18 37.09 13.20
CA GLY A 42 5.59 36.15 12.18
C GLY A 42 5.28 36.62 10.75
N VAL A 43 6.18 36.27 9.85
CA VAL A 43 6.02 36.49 8.40
C VAL A 43 5.88 35.14 7.71
N THR A 44 4.77 34.98 7.01
CA THR A 44 4.57 33.80 6.16
C THR A 44 5.34 33.97 4.87
N VAL A 45 6.23 33.04 4.60
CA VAL A 45 7.07 33.00 3.40
C VAL A 45 6.95 31.65 2.71
N HIS A 46 7.12 31.67 1.38
CA HIS A 46 7.13 30.45 0.56
C HIS A 46 8.56 30.18 0.09
N VAL A 47 8.92 28.91 0.05
CA VAL A 47 10.15 28.47 -0.59
C VAL A 47 9.96 28.56 -2.11
N GLY A 48 10.78 29.35 -2.75
CA GLY A 48 10.76 29.54 -4.22
C GLY A 48 11.13 28.27 -4.98
N ALA A 49 10.85 28.26 -6.28
CA ALA A 49 11.23 27.15 -7.16
C ALA A 49 12.75 26.94 -7.25
N ASP A 50 13.52 27.98 -6.94
CA ASP A 50 14.98 27.96 -6.83
C ASP A 50 15.49 27.38 -5.49
N GLY A 51 14.59 26.98 -4.59
CA GLY A 51 14.90 26.46 -3.26
C GLY A 51 15.33 27.54 -2.27
N SER A 52 15.03 28.83 -2.54
CA SER A 52 15.37 29.95 -1.68
C SER A 52 14.14 30.56 -0.98
N VAL A 53 14.39 31.26 0.13
CA VAL A 53 13.39 32.06 0.85
C VAL A 53 13.85 33.50 0.93
N HIS A 54 12.92 34.44 0.68
CA HIS A 54 13.15 35.87 0.84
C HIS A 54 12.60 36.35 2.17
N LEU A 55 13.49 36.83 3.04
CA LEU A 55 13.13 37.35 4.36
C LEU A 55 13.48 38.83 4.48
N PRO A 56 12.62 39.64 5.08
CA PRO A 56 12.97 40.99 5.47
C PRO A 56 14.24 40.98 6.33
N TYR A 57 15.09 41.95 6.14
CA TYR A 57 16.37 42.14 6.83
C TYR A 57 17.43 41.05 6.59
N ALA A 58 17.04 39.75 6.67
CA ALA A 58 17.95 38.64 6.42
C ALA A 58 18.33 38.48 4.93
N GLY A 59 17.42 38.87 4.00
CA GLY A 59 17.64 38.77 2.55
C GLY A 59 17.25 37.36 2.03
N THR A 60 17.89 36.96 0.94
CA THR A 60 17.67 35.64 0.33
C THR A 60 18.56 34.59 0.97
N ILE A 61 17.96 33.50 1.40
CA ILE A 61 18.66 32.35 2.00
C ILE A 61 18.27 31.10 1.23
N GLN A 62 19.27 30.32 0.81
CA GLN A 62 19.08 29.03 0.20
C GLN A 62 18.68 28.03 1.31
N VAL A 63 17.50 27.41 1.15
CA VAL A 63 16.92 26.55 2.19
C VAL A 63 16.72 25.11 1.74
N GLN A 64 16.94 24.83 0.46
CA GLN A 64 16.73 23.49 -0.09
C GLN A 64 17.55 22.44 0.64
N GLY A 65 16.88 21.45 1.20
CA GLY A 65 17.50 20.36 1.94
C GLY A 65 17.83 20.68 3.41
N MET A 66 17.57 21.92 3.89
CA MET A 66 17.81 22.30 5.28
C MET A 66 16.65 21.84 6.17
N SER A 67 16.95 21.46 7.40
CA SER A 67 15.96 21.34 8.47
C SER A 67 15.50 22.72 8.96
N PRO A 68 14.32 22.86 9.57
CA PRO A 68 13.86 24.13 10.15
C PRO A 68 14.87 24.73 11.13
N GLY A 69 15.52 23.93 11.96
CA GLY A 69 16.54 24.40 12.90
C GLY A 69 17.85 24.85 12.24
N GLU A 70 18.20 24.31 11.05
CA GLU A 70 19.32 24.82 10.26
C GLU A 70 18.98 26.16 9.62
N LEU A 71 17.74 26.33 9.18
CA LEU A 71 17.27 27.61 8.65
C LEU A 71 17.25 28.69 9.75
N GLU A 72 16.81 28.38 10.96
CA GLU A 72 16.89 29.30 12.11
C GLU A 72 18.32 29.80 12.36
N ARG A 73 19.29 28.88 12.31
CA ARG A 73 20.72 29.22 12.45
C ARG A 73 21.20 30.09 11.29
N ALA A 74 20.82 29.74 10.06
CA ALA A 74 21.23 30.50 8.87
C ALA A 74 20.67 31.94 8.89
N ILE A 75 19.41 32.12 9.34
CA ILE A 75 18.79 33.44 9.51
C ILE A 75 19.54 34.22 10.61
N THR A 76 19.81 33.58 11.74
CA THR A 76 20.55 34.19 12.88
C THR A 76 21.93 34.66 12.43
N GLU A 77 22.66 33.83 11.71
CA GLU A 77 24.00 34.19 11.18
C GLU A 77 23.94 35.35 10.17
N SER A 78 22.91 35.33 9.28
CA SER A 78 22.74 36.42 8.30
C SER A 78 22.47 37.78 8.98
N LEU A 79 21.57 37.79 9.99
CA LEU A 79 21.24 39.00 10.73
C LEU A 79 22.43 39.54 11.56
N ARG A 80 23.19 38.62 12.20
CA ARG A 80 24.41 38.94 12.93
C ARG A 80 25.51 39.46 12.03
N GLY A 81 25.74 38.81 10.86
CA GLY A 81 26.78 39.20 9.90
C GLY A 81 26.54 40.59 9.28
N LYS A 82 25.27 40.99 9.16
CA LYS A 82 24.88 42.34 8.70
C LYS A 82 24.93 43.40 9.81
N GLY A 83 25.21 43.00 11.04
CA GLY A 83 25.29 43.93 12.19
C GLY A 83 23.93 44.50 12.60
N ILE A 84 22.81 43.89 12.19
CA ILE A 84 21.44 44.38 12.44
C ILE A 84 21.02 44.11 13.87
N VAL A 85 21.30 42.89 14.37
CA VAL A 85 21.02 42.45 15.76
C VAL A 85 22.21 41.65 16.29
N LYS A 86 22.56 41.83 17.56
CA LYS A 86 23.70 41.16 18.20
C LYS A 86 23.41 39.69 18.49
N ASP A 87 22.23 39.40 19.03
CA ASP A 87 21.75 38.05 19.37
C ASP A 87 20.30 37.88 18.89
N PRO A 88 20.12 37.59 17.61
CA PRO A 88 18.78 37.44 17.03
C PRO A 88 18.05 36.23 17.65
N ASN A 89 16.79 36.41 18.04
CA ASN A 89 15.90 35.33 18.43
C ASN A 89 14.94 35.02 17.29
N VAL A 90 15.15 33.87 16.63
CA VAL A 90 14.44 33.45 15.43
C VAL A 90 13.75 32.11 15.68
N THR A 91 12.49 32.01 15.27
CA THR A 91 11.76 30.74 15.26
C THR A 91 11.17 30.52 13.87
N VAL A 92 11.29 29.31 13.36
CA VAL A 92 10.75 28.88 12.08
C VAL A 92 9.72 27.77 12.30
N ASP A 93 8.45 28.08 12.05
CA ASP A 93 7.36 27.12 12.06
C ASP A 93 7.02 26.73 10.64
N VAL A 94 6.91 25.43 10.36
CA VAL A 94 6.47 24.92 9.04
C VAL A 94 4.95 24.90 9.04
N LEU A 95 4.33 25.75 8.22
CA LEU A 95 2.86 25.81 8.06
C LEU A 95 2.35 24.74 7.10
N SER A 96 3.07 24.54 6.01
CA SER A 96 2.76 23.52 5.00
C SER A 96 4.06 23.05 4.37
N ALA A 97 4.29 21.76 4.39
CA ALA A 97 5.46 21.14 3.81
C ALA A 97 5.02 20.12 2.75
N VAL A 98 5.06 20.53 1.50
CA VAL A 98 4.71 19.68 0.35
C VAL A 98 5.68 18.51 0.24
N ASN A 99 6.92 18.71 0.69
CA ASN A 99 7.99 17.72 0.61
C ASN A 99 8.14 16.87 1.90
N MET A 100 7.39 17.16 2.94
CA MET A 100 7.42 16.46 4.23
C MET A 100 6.12 15.70 4.49
N THR A 101 5.51 15.15 3.44
CA THR A 101 4.34 14.28 3.55
C THR A 101 4.69 12.89 3.04
N VAL A 102 4.03 11.89 3.59
CA VAL A 102 3.98 10.53 3.05
C VAL A 102 2.59 10.32 2.49
N ASP A 103 2.52 9.90 1.24
CA ASP A 103 1.27 9.57 0.59
C ASP A 103 0.95 8.10 0.78
N ILE A 104 -0.21 7.81 1.37
CA ILE A 104 -0.67 6.44 1.58
C ILE A 104 -1.85 6.18 0.67
N LEU A 105 -1.67 5.17 -0.19
CA LEU A 105 -2.60 4.79 -1.24
C LEU A 105 -3.00 3.32 -1.13
N GLY A 106 -4.02 2.93 -1.91
CA GLY A 106 -4.45 1.54 -2.03
C GLY A 106 -5.36 1.07 -0.90
N GLN A 107 -5.17 -0.15 -0.42
CA GLN A 107 -6.07 -0.85 0.49
C GLN A 107 -5.82 -0.49 1.97
N VAL A 108 -5.98 0.79 2.29
CA VAL A 108 -6.00 1.34 3.66
C VAL A 108 -7.39 1.90 3.96
N GLN A 109 -7.74 2.03 5.25
CA GLN A 109 -9.07 2.53 5.65
C GLN A 109 -9.32 3.95 5.14
N THR A 110 -8.30 4.81 5.21
CA THR A 110 -8.38 6.21 4.78
C THR A 110 -7.13 6.58 4.00
N PRO A 111 -7.13 6.45 2.66
CA PRO A 111 -6.03 6.95 1.83
C PRO A 111 -5.87 8.45 2.03
N LYS A 112 -4.66 8.90 2.35
CA LYS A 112 -4.36 10.31 2.61
C LYS A 112 -2.87 10.60 2.60
N SER A 113 -2.53 11.88 2.49
CA SER A 113 -1.18 12.38 2.77
C SER A 113 -1.03 12.66 4.26
N ILE A 114 0.04 12.18 4.87
CA ILE A 114 0.35 12.34 6.29
C ILE A 114 1.61 13.19 6.42
N PRO A 115 1.58 14.29 7.20
CA PRO A 115 2.79 15.04 7.48
C PRO A 115 3.78 14.18 8.28
N LEU A 116 5.00 14.07 7.79
CA LEU A 116 6.07 13.31 8.40
C LEU A 116 7.35 14.14 8.38
N TYR A 117 7.81 14.58 9.57
CA TYR A 117 8.97 15.46 9.72
C TYR A 117 10.28 14.71 9.98
N ALA A 118 10.19 13.43 10.27
CA ALA A 118 11.33 12.53 10.49
C ALA A 118 10.95 11.12 10.04
N PRO A 119 11.92 10.25 9.71
CA PRO A 119 11.65 8.86 9.39
C PRO A 119 10.85 8.19 10.50
N ALA A 120 9.80 7.47 10.13
CA ALA A 120 8.94 6.75 11.05
C ALA A 120 8.73 5.30 10.60
N PRO A 121 8.44 4.38 11.52
CA PRO A 121 8.16 3.00 11.16
C PRO A 121 6.86 2.91 10.34
N LEU A 122 6.81 1.96 9.41
CA LEU A 122 5.66 1.68 8.55
C LEU A 122 4.38 1.48 9.37
N SER A 123 4.48 0.80 10.53
CA SER A 123 3.36 0.60 11.45
C SER A 123 2.71 1.90 11.91
N PHE A 124 3.51 2.95 12.18
CA PHE A 124 3.00 4.26 12.54
C PHE A 124 2.22 4.90 11.37
N VAL A 125 2.79 4.83 10.17
CA VAL A 125 2.20 5.40 8.95
C VAL A 125 0.87 4.71 8.62
N LEU A 126 0.82 3.38 8.67
CA LEU A 126 -0.40 2.61 8.47
C LEU A 126 -1.46 2.89 9.55
N ALA A 127 -1.06 3.02 10.82
CA ALA A 127 -1.98 3.35 11.91
C ALA A 127 -2.62 4.73 11.70
N GLN A 128 -1.87 5.72 11.21
CA GLN A 128 -2.40 7.04 10.86
C GLN A 128 -3.44 6.99 9.73
N ALA A 129 -3.33 6.03 8.81
CA ALA A 129 -4.31 5.79 7.75
C ALA A 129 -5.51 4.95 8.22
N GLY A 130 -5.60 4.63 9.51
CA GLY A 130 -6.66 3.80 10.10
C GLY A 130 -6.43 2.29 9.94
N GLY A 131 -5.22 1.89 9.54
CA GLY A 131 -4.87 0.49 9.24
C GLY A 131 -5.21 0.07 7.81
N ILE A 132 -4.89 -1.18 7.50
CA ILE A 132 -5.18 -1.81 6.21
C ILE A 132 -6.62 -2.33 6.17
N THR A 133 -7.18 -2.48 4.96
CA THR A 133 -8.51 -3.07 4.77
C THR A 133 -8.43 -4.59 4.72
N GLY A 134 -9.57 -5.28 4.88
CA GLY A 134 -9.65 -6.74 4.71
C GLY A 134 -9.40 -7.22 3.27
N LEU A 135 -9.31 -6.30 2.30
CA LEU A 135 -8.97 -6.57 0.90
C LEU A 135 -7.49 -6.36 0.58
N ALA A 136 -6.71 -5.93 1.57
CA ALA A 136 -5.27 -5.72 1.39
C ALA A 136 -4.54 -7.04 1.15
N ASP A 137 -3.58 -7.01 0.25
CA ASP A 137 -2.65 -8.11 0.01
C ASP A 137 -1.56 -8.12 1.10
N HIS A 138 -0.78 -9.20 1.15
CA HIS A 138 0.39 -9.33 2.03
C HIS A 138 1.58 -8.46 1.58
N HIS A 139 1.49 -7.87 0.40
CA HIS A 139 2.52 -7.05 -0.20
C HIS A 139 2.12 -5.59 -0.20
N LEU A 140 3.03 -4.74 0.23
CA LEU A 140 2.96 -3.31 -0.01
C LEU A 140 4.25 -2.84 -0.69
N SER A 141 4.17 -1.72 -1.35
CA SER A 141 5.31 -1.10 -2.00
C SER A 141 5.57 0.28 -1.41
N ILE A 142 6.84 0.57 -1.14
CA ILE A 142 7.31 1.88 -0.71
C ILE A 142 8.17 2.42 -1.84
N LEU A 143 7.73 3.50 -2.46
CA LEU A 143 8.53 4.25 -3.44
C LEU A 143 9.20 5.40 -2.71
N HIS A 144 10.52 5.29 -2.54
CA HIS A 144 11.32 6.35 -1.96
C HIS A 144 11.53 7.48 -2.95
N ARG A 145 11.56 8.68 -2.44
CA ARG A 145 11.73 9.88 -3.28
C ARG A 145 13.07 9.84 -4.01
N GLY A 146 13.00 9.95 -5.35
CA GLY A 146 14.18 9.90 -6.21
C GLY A 146 14.62 8.51 -6.64
N GLU A 147 13.91 7.48 -6.21
CA GLU A 147 14.09 6.12 -6.71
C GLU A 147 13.06 5.82 -7.81
N GLU A 148 13.50 5.08 -8.83
CA GLU A 148 12.62 4.67 -9.92
C GLU A 148 11.86 3.38 -9.61
N LEU A 149 12.37 2.56 -8.71
CA LEU A 149 11.80 1.26 -8.37
C LEU A 149 11.31 1.25 -6.91
N PRO A 150 10.08 0.77 -6.68
CA PRO A 150 9.57 0.65 -5.33
C PRO A 150 10.24 -0.51 -4.58
N THR A 151 10.48 -0.33 -3.30
CA THR A 151 10.85 -1.40 -2.38
C THR A 151 9.60 -2.18 -1.99
N SER A 152 9.59 -3.50 -2.25
CA SER A 152 8.50 -4.38 -1.81
C SER A 152 8.71 -4.79 -0.36
N VAL A 153 7.68 -4.67 0.44
CA VAL A 153 7.65 -5.09 1.85
C VAL A 153 6.55 -6.12 2.03
N ASP A 154 6.94 -7.33 2.45
CA ASP A 154 6.03 -8.41 2.73
C ASP A 154 5.64 -8.39 4.20
N PHE A 155 4.36 -8.26 4.48
CA PHE A 155 3.84 -8.37 5.83
C PHE A 155 2.81 -9.50 5.91
N ASP A 156 3.00 -10.39 6.86
CA ASP A 156 2.00 -11.41 7.16
C ASP A 156 1.05 -10.87 8.21
N THR A 157 -0.25 -10.97 7.94
CA THR A 157 -1.31 -10.55 8.86
C THR A 157 -1.60 -11.60 9.94
N GLU A 158 -1.24 -12.86 9.70
CA GLU A 158 -1.40 -13.95 10.67
C GLU A 158 -0.24 -14.01 11.68
N ALA A 159 0.97 -13.65 11.22
CA ALA A 159 2.16 -13.54 12.07
C ALA A 159 2.86 -12.21 11.76
N PRO A 160 2.55 -11.12 12.51
CA PRO A 160 3.11 -9.82 12.22
C PRO A 160 4.62 -9.87 12.07
N ASN A 161 5.12 -9.65 10.87
CA ASN A 161 6.55 -9.53 10.63
C ASN A 161 7.03 -8.21 11.24
N VAL A 162 7.57 -8.30 12.46
CA VAL A 162 8.05 -7.13 13.20
C VAL A 162 9.09 -6.35 12.42
N ALA A 163 9.92 -7.03 11.62
CA ALA A 163 10.91 -6.37 10.77
C ALA A 163 10.23 -5.55 9.67
N ALA A 164 9.21 -6.09 9.00
CA ALA A 164 8.45 -5.39 7.98
C ALA A 164 7.73 -4.16 8.56
N MET A 165 7.10 -4.31 9.73
CA MET A 165 6.40 -3.21 10.40
C MET A 165 7.32 -2.09 10.90
N ASN A 166 8.59 -2.41 11.16
CA ASN A 166 9.62 -1.45 11.54
C ASN A 166 10.41 -0.88 10.36
N THR A 167 10.05 -1.26 9.10
CA THR A 167 10.63 -0.60 7.92
C THR A 167 10.45 0.90 8.02
N LEU A 168 11.53 1.66 7.85
CA LEU A 168 11.48 3.10 7.95
C LEU A 168 10.92 3.71 6.67
N VAL A 169 9.88 4.49 6.83
CA VAL A 169 9.27 5.34 5.80
C VAL A 169 9.82 6.74 5.97
N GLN A 170 10.27 7.34 4.89
CA GLN A 170 10.85 8.69 4.89
C GLN A 170 9.83 9.74 4.43
N PRO A 171 9.99 11.00 4.83
CA PRO A 171 9.22 12.10 4.26
C PRO A 171 9.42 12.18 2.73
N GLY A 172 8.33 12.28 2.00
CA GLY A 172 8.33 12.27 0.53
C GLY A 172 8.09 10.91 -0.10
N ASP A 173 7.98 9.85 0.70
CA ASP A 173 7.70 8.50 0.22
C ASP A 173 6.23 8.32 -0.16
N ILE A 174 6.00 7.38 -1.07
CA ILE A 174 4.68 6.89 -1.41
C ILE A 174 4.56 5.44 -0.94
N VAL A 175 3.61 5.19 -0.04
CA VAL A 175 3.28 3.85 0.45
C VAL A 175 2.01 3.39 -0.24
N ASN A 176 2.10 2.32 -1.03
CA ASN A 176 0.97 1.76 -1.73
C ASN A 176 0.68 0.34 -1.23
N VAL A 177 -0.51 0.15 -0.67
CA VAL A 177 -0.97 -1.15 -0.18
C VAL A 177 -1.76 -1.84 -1.28
N SER A 178 -1.23 -2.93 -1.80
CA SER A 178 -1.83 -3.70 -2.89
C SER A 178 -3.15 -4.36 -2.49
N SER A 179 -4.02 -4.61 -3.46
CA SER A 179 -5.23 -5.41 -3.28
C SER A 179 -4.94 -6.88 -3.55
N ARG A 180 -5.57 -7.78 -2.80
CA ARG A 180 -5.51 -9.23 -3.04
C ARG A 180 -6.09 -9.68 -4.37
N GLY A 181 -6.79 -8.81 -5.07
CA GLY A 181 -7.45 -9.13 -6.31
C GLY A 181 -8.83 -9.74 -6.13
N VAL A 182 -9.34 -10.33 -7.21
CA VAL A 182 -10.68 -10.89 -7.30
C VAL A 182 -10.62 -12.28 -7.94
N TYR A 183 -11.64 -13.09 -7.72
CA TYR A 183 -11.90 -14.32 -8.48
C TYR A 183 -13.31 -14.26 -9.10
N PHE A 184 -13.53 -15.07 -10.10
CA PHE A 184 -14.76 -15.10 -10.86
C PHE A 184 -15.48 -16.43 -10.63
N VAL A 185 -16.78 -16.39 -10.41
CA VAL A 185 -17.60 -17.60 -10.29
C VAL A 185 -18.68 -17.57 -11.36
N GLY A 186 -18.74 -18.61 -12.17
CA GLY A 186 -19.70 -18.70 -13.27
C GLY A 186 -20.26 -20.10 -13.48
N GLY A 187 -21.31 -20.19 -14.30
CA GLY A 187 -22.02 -21.42 -14.56
C GLY A 187 -23.15 -21.68 -13.55
N GLU A 188 -23.31 -22.93 -13.14
CA GLU A 188 -24.42 -23.40 -12.31
C GLU A 188 -24.23 -23.12 -10.81
N VAL A 189 -24.22 -21.82 -10.47
CA VAL A 189 -24.21 -21.29 -9.10
C VAL A 189 -25.40 -20.36 -8.89
N ASN A 190 -25.82 -20.19 -7.65
CA ASN A 190 -26.98 -19.34 -7.34
C ASN A 190 -26.71 -17.87 -7.60
N ARG A 191 -25.45 -17.40 -7.38
CA ARG A 191 -25.03 -16.02 -7.61
C ARG A 191 -23.73 -15.99 -8.38
N PRO A 192 -23.77 -16.07 -9.72
CA PRO A 192 -22.56 -15.89 -10.53
C PRO A 192 -22.10 -14.44 -10.45
N GLY A 193 -20.77 -14.21 -10.46
CA GLY A 193 -20.23 -12.86 -10.35
C GLY A 193 -18.75 -12.81 -10.05
N ILE A 194 -18.30 -11.61 -9.68
CA ILE A 194 -16.92 -11.30 -9.28
C ILE A 194 -16.88 -11.16 -7.76
N TYR A 195 -15.95 -11.82 -7.13
CA TYR A 195 -15.80 -11.83 -5.70
C TYR A 195 -14.38 -11.43 -5.29
N PRO A 196 -14.22 -10.60 -4.24
CA PRO A 196 -12.89 -10.26 -3.75
C PRO A 196 -12.26 -11.43 -2.99
N ILE A 197 -10.95 -11.59 -3.15
CA ILE A 197 -10.16 -12.49 -2.29
C ILE A 197 -9.94 -11.78 -0.96
N GLY A 198 -10.27 -12.43 0.16
CA GLY A 198 -10.11 -11.88 1.50
C GLY A 198 -11.25 -10.96 1.96
N GLY A 199 -12.43 -11.04 1.33
CA GLY A 199 -13.61 -10.30 1.76
C GLY A 199 -14.03 -10.65 3.19
N VAL A 200 -14.45 -9.65 3.93
CA VAL A 200 -15.12 -9.82 5.23
C VAL A 200 -16.31 -10.75 5.02
N LEU A 201 -16.33 -11.87 5.70
CA LEU A 201 -17.57 -12.62 5.88
C LEU A 201 -18.55 -11.67 6.57
N SER A 202 -19.47 -11.09 5.81
CA SER A 202 -20.64 -10.43 6.38
C SER A 202 -21.52 -11.53 7.00
N VAL A 203 -21.06 -12.09 8.09
CA VAL A 203 -21.92 -12.84 9.01
C VAL A 203 -22.84 -11.79 9.59
N GLY A 204 -24.11 -11.90 9.24
CA GLY A 204 -25.17 -10.93 9.44
C GLY A 204 -25.02 -10.10 10.70
N GLN A 205 -25.42 -8.84 10.62
CA GLN A 205 -25.35 -7.75 11.61
C GLN A 205 -25.92 -8.06 13.02
N ALA A 206 -25.79 -9.26 13.54
CA ALA A 206 -26.42 -9.69 14.77
C ALA A 206 -25.47 -9.91 15.97
N SER A 207 -24.20 -9.67 15.84
CA SER A 207 -23.29 -9.77 16.99
C SER A 207 -22.15 -8.82 16.81
N GLY A 208 -22.04 -7.82 17.70
CA GLY A 208 -21.01 -6.79 17.74
C GLY A 208 -19.58 -7.32 17.94
N VAL A 209 -19.22 -8.32 17.19
CA VAL A 209 -17.87 -8.77 16.98
C VAL A 209 -17.38 -8.01 15.73
N SER A 210 -16.72 -6.89 15.96
CA SER A 210 -15.78 -6.31 15.01
C SER A 210 -14.71 -7.37 14.80
N GLY A 211 -14.97 -8.31 13.86
CA GLY A 211 -13.99 -9.24 13.39
C GLY A 211 -12.95 -8.45 12.60
N GLU A 212 -11.99 -7.86 13.29
CA GLU A 212 -10.77 -7.39 12.68
C GLU A 212 -10.10 -8.59 12.03
N GLY A 213 -10.35 -8.69 10.75
CA GLY A 213 -9.68 -9.32 9.68
C GLY A 213 -8.72 -10.45 9.98
N LEU A 214 -9.21 -11.66 10.06
CA LEU A 214 -8.43 -12.79 9.59
C LEU A 214 -8.36 -12.66 8.06
N VAL A 215 -7.25 -12.15 7.58
CA VAL A 215 -6.89 -12.11 6.18
C VAL A 215 -6.53 -13.55 5.78
N LYS A 216 -7.53 -14.37 5.56
CA LYS A 216 -7.38 -15.78 5.22
C LYS A 216 -7.41 -15.96 3.71
N ASN A 217 -6.53 -16.83 3.21
CA ASN A 217 -6.63 -17.33 1.85
C ASN A 217 -7.99 -18.00 1.65
N ILE A 218 -8.72 -17.60 0.61
CA ILE A 218 -10.03 -18.16 0.33
C ILE A 218 -9.91 -19.50 -0.38
N THR A 219 -10.69 -20.49 0.06
CA THR A 219 -10.73 -21.81 -0.57
C THR A 219 -11.91 -21.92 -1.55
N LEU A 220 -11.91 -22.96 -2.37
CA LEU A 220 -13.00 -23.21 -3.32
C LEU A 220 -14.35 -23.39 -2.62
N LEU A 221 -14.42 -24.13 -1.51
CA LEU A 221 -15.69 -24.31 -0.77
C LEU A 221 -16.19 -23.00 -0.18
N GLU A 222 -15.31 -22.17 0.33
CA GLU A 222 -15.67 -20.84 0.83
C GLU A 222 -16.20 -19.95 -0.30
N ALA A 223 -15.53 -19.96 -1.47
CA ALA A 223 -15.97 -19.22 -2.64
C ALA A 223 -17.34 -19.66 -3.15
N LEU A 224 -17.59 -20.96 -3.20
CA LEU A 224 -18.92 -21.49 -3.55
C LEU A 224 -19.98 -21.07 -2.53
N SER A 225 -19.64 -21.05 -1.25
CA SER A 225 -20.55 -20.58 -0.19
C SER A 225 -20.88 -19.10 -0.36
N GLN A 226 -19.90 -18.25 -0.69
CA GLN A 226 -20.12 -16.83 -1.00
C GLN A 226 -21.02 -16.64 -2.23
N ALA A 227 -20.86 -17.50 -3.25
CA ALA A 227 -21.73 -17.54 -4.44
C ALA A 227 -23.13 -18.12 -4.16
N GLY A 228 -23.48 -18.40 -2.90
CA GLY A 228 -24.76 -18.93 -2.49
C GLY A 228 -24.94 -20.42 -2.77
N GLY A 229 -23.86 -21.14 -3.02
CA GLY A 229 -23.83 -22.55 -3.38
C GLY A 229 -24.12 -22.83 -4.85
N ILE A 230 -24.03 -24.11 -5.22
CA ILE A 230 -24.28 -24.60 -6.58
C ILE A 230 -25.76 -24.91 -6.78
N THR A 231 -26.25 -24.80 -8.02
CA THR A 231 -27.63 -25.12 -8.36
C THR A 231 -27.89 -26.64 -8.35
N ALA A 232 -29.17 -27.03 -8.33
CA ALA A 232 -29.56 -28.45 -8.36
C ALA A 232 -29.15 -29.17 -9.65
N ILE A 233 -29.01 -28.43 -10.73
CA ILE A 233 -28.63 -28.97 -12.07
C ILE A 233 -27.12 -28.92 -12.34
N ALA A 234 -26.32 -28.50 -11.39
CA ALA A 234 -24.87 -28.43 -11.52
C ALA A 234 -24.21 -29.81 -11.67
N ALA A 235 -23.21 -29.91 -12.52
CA ALA A 235 -22.38 -31.10 -12.68
C ALA A 235 -21.27 -31.11 -11.61
N ARG A 236 -21.59 -31.51 -10.39
CA ARG A 236 -20.76 -31.42 -9.17
C ARG A 236 -19.39 -32.08 -9.29
N SER A 237 -19.24 -33.12 -10.09
CA SER A 237 -17.96 -33.83 -10.31
C SER A 237 -17.12 -33.27 -11.45
N LYS A 238 -17.55 -32.17 -12.08
CA LYS A 238 -16.91 -31.60 -13.26
C LYS A 238 -16.75 -30.08 -13.15
N MET A 239 -16.31 -29.62 -12.01
CA MET A 239 -15.97 -28.23 -11.82
C MET A 239 -14.57 -27.97 -12.34
N HIS A 240 -14.30 -26.75 -12.78
CA HIS A 240 -13.01 -26.33 -13.28
C HIS A 240 -12.59 -25.04 -12.59
N ILE A 241 -11.32 -24.95 -12.19
CA ILE A 241 -10.66 -23.70 -11.83
C ILE A 241 -9.71 -23.39 -12.99
N LEU A 242 -9.95 -22.30 -13.67
CA LEU A 242 -9.09 -21.82 -14.74
C LEU A 242 -8.18 -20.75 -14.15
N ARG A 243 -6.90 -21.05 -14.10
CA ARG A 243 -5.85 -20.20 -13.56
C ARG A 243 -4.90 -19.75 -14.65
N THR A 244 -4.38 -18.56 -14.57
CA THR A 244 -3.31 -18.09 -15.45
C THR A 244 -1.99 -18.13 -14.68
N GLU A 245 -1.08 -18.99 -15.11
CA GLU A 245 0.27 -19.13 -14.57
C GLU A 245 1.27 -18.86 -15.69
N ASP A 246 2.22 -17.97 -15.49
CA ASP A 246 3.24 -17.60 -16.49
C ASP A 246 2.67 -17.24 -17.88
N GLY A 247 1.53 -16.54 -17.90
CA GLY A 247 0.85 -16.19 -19.13
C GLY A 247 0.16 -17.36 -19.85
N LYS A 248 0.19 -18.56 -19.28
CA LYS A 248 -0.51 -19.75 -19.81
C LYS A 248 -1.72 -20.08 -18.94
N ARG A 249 -2.77 -20.50 -19.58
CA ARG A 249 -3.98 -20.94 -18.90
C ARG A 249 -3.86 -22.41 -18.48
N VAL A 250 -4.04 -22.67 -17.18
CA VAL A 250 -4.07 -24.01 -16.58
C VAL A 250 -5.51 -24.31 -16.19
N ASP A 251 -6.01 -25.48 -16.59
CA ASP A 251 -7.32 -26.00 -16.20
C ASP A 251 -7.15 -27.03 -15.08
N ILE A 252 -7.69 -26.73 -13.92
CA ILE A 252 -7.63 -27.57 -12.72
C ILE A 252 -9.02 -28.18 -12.51
N PRO A 253 -9.24 -29.47 -12.90
CA PRO A 253 -10.52 -30.13 -12.69
C PRO A 253 -10.72 -30.45 -11.20
N VAL A 254 -11.89 -30.14 -10.67
CA VAL A 254 -12.25 -30.40 -9.27
C VAL A 254 -13.55 -31.17 -9.18
N ASP A 255 -13.56 -32.24 -8.39
CA ASP A 255 -14.75 -33.00 -8.03
C ASP A 255 -15.28 -32.52 -6.66
N GLN A 256 -16.33 -31.71 -6.68
CA GLN A 256 -16.94 -31.15 -5.47
C GLN A 256 -17.50 -32.25 -4.53
N VAL A 257 -17.90 -33.41 -5.07
CA VAL A 257 -18.41 -34.52 -4.25
C VAL A 257 -17.27 -35.11 -3.41
N LYS A 258 -16.11 -35.31 -4.02
CA LYS A 258 -14.90 -35.77 -3.30
C LYS A 258 -14.38 -34.71 -2.33
N LEU A 259 -14.41 -33.45 -2.76
CA LEU A 259 -14.01 -32.31 -1.96
C LEU A 259 -14.86 -32.19 -0.68
N SER A 260 -16.20 -32.28 -0.80
CA SER A 260 -17.10 -32.19 0.35
C SER A 260 -17.00 -33.38 1.31
N LYS A 261 -16.47 -34.51 0.86
CA LYS A 261 -16.19 -35.69 1.71
C LYS A 261 -14.79 -35.66 2.34
N GLY A 262 -13.95 -34.65 2.00
CA GLY A 262 -12.58 -34.57 2.46
C GLY A 262 -11.62 -35.57 1.77
N GLU A 263 -12.02 -36.17 0.64
CA GLU A 263 -11.20 -37.12 -0.12
C GLU A 263 -10.08 -36.41 -0.92
N ILE A 264 -10.26 -35.12 -1.20
CA ILE A 264 -9.27 -34.24 -1.82
C ILE A 264 -9.13 -32.97 -1.00
N ALA A 265 -7.93 -32.36 -1.04
CA ALA A 265 -7.68 -31.08 -0.39
C ALA A 265 -8.52 -29.96 -1.02
N ASP A 266 -8.96 -29.00 -0.22
CA ASP A 266 -9.69 -27.83 -0.70
C ASP A 266 -8.68 -26.83 -1.34
N PRO A 267 -8.78 -26.59 -2.67
CA PRO A 267 -7.82 -25.73 -3.31
C PRO A 267 -7.97 -24.27 -2.90
N ILE A 268 -6.82 -23.62 -2.64
CA ILE A 268 -6.74 -22.19 -2.40
C ILE A 268 -6.87 -21.45 -3.72
N LEU A 269 -7.70 -20.42 -3.74
CA LEU A 269 -7.91 -19.56 -4.91
C LEU A 269 -6.83 -18.48 -4.99
N HIS A 270 -6.40 -18.20 -6.21
CA HIS A 270 -5.49 -17.13 -6.55
C HIS A 270 -6.21 -15.97 -7.25
N PRO A 271 -5.61 -14.77 -7.26
CA PRO A 271 -6.14 -13.64 -8.03
C PRO A 271 -6.39 -14.01 -9.50
N ASN A 272 -7.54 -13.58 -10.01
CA ASN A 272 -8.01 -13.84 -11.37
C ASN A 272 -8.35 -15.30 -11.68
N ASP A 273 -8.47 -16.19 -10.70
CA ASP A 273 -9.02 -17.52 -10.92
C ASP A 273 -10.47 -17.42 -11.38
N ILE A 274 -10.84 -18.30 -12.33
CA ILE A 274 -12.21 -18.45 -12.80
C ILE A 274 -12.71 -19.83 -12.39
N ILE A 275 -13.70 -19.85 -11.52
CA ILE A 275 -14.41 -21.06 -11.13
C ILE A 275 -15.59 -21.23 -12.08
N TYR A 276 -15.59 -22.32 -12.84
CA TYR A 276 -16.66 -22.64 -13.75
C TYR A 276 -17.34 -23.95 -13.41
N ILE A 277 -18.65 -23.91 -13.24
CA ILE A 277 -19.48 -25.05 -12.90
C ILE A 277 -20.41 -25.35 -14.08
N PRO A 278 -20.18 -26.44 -14.84
CA PRO A 278 -21.05 -26.79 -15.95
C PRO A 278 -22.38 -27.36 -15.49
N SER A 279 -23.39 -27.29 -16.37
CA SER A 279 -24.67 -27.97 -16.18
C SER A 279 -24.56 -29.47 -16.41
N SER A 280 -25.28 -30.26 -15.65
CA SER A 280 -25.38 -31.72 -15.86
C SER A 280 -26.11 -32.10 -17.15
N TYR A 281 -26.95 -31.22 -17.69
CA TYR A 281 -27.70 -31.45 -18.94
C TYR A 281 -26.85 -31.28 -20.19
N LEU A 282 -25.73 -30.58 -20.17
CA LEU A 282 -24.88 -30.34 -21.32
C LEU A 282 -23.91 -31.49 -21.67
N ARG A 283 -24.21 -32.69 -21.24
CA ARG A 283 -23.33 -33.87 -21.38
C ARG A 283 -23.04 -34.30 -22.84
N GLN A 284 -23.72 -33.76 -23.84
CA GLN A 284 -23.63 -34.23 -25.22
C GLN A 284 -23.06 -33.24 -26.28
N GLN A 285 -22.86 -31.96 -25.96
CA GLN A 285 -22.44 -30.97 -26.96
C GLN A 285 -21.20 -30.12 -26.64
N THR A 286 -20.40 -30.46 -25.63
CA THR A 286 -19.60 -29.47 -24.91
C THR A 286 -18.13 -29.29 -25.34
N ASN A 287 -17.63 -29.89 -26.40
CA ASN A 287 -16.23 -29.60 -26.78
C ASN A 287 -16.02 -28.22 -27.42
N ASN A 288 -17.05 -27.53 -27.88
CA ASN A 288 -16.95 -26.23 -28.55
C ASN A 288 -17.50 -25.03 -27.74
N LEU A 289 -18.29 -25.27 -26.68
CA LEU A 289 -18.94 -24.19 -25.90
C LEU A 289 -18.05 -23.63 -24.77
N PHE A 290 -17.07 -24.42 -24.31
CA PHE A 290 -16.13 -23.94 -23.27
C PHE A 290 -15.34 -22.69 -23.72
N GLY A 291 -14.92 -22.64 -24.98
CA GLY A 291 -14.19 -21.49 -25.52
C GLY A 291 -15.03 -20.21 -25.57
N THR A 292 -16.33 -20.36 -25.89
CA THR A 292 -17.23 -19.18 -26.05
C THR A 292 -17.74 -18.62 -24.74
N ALA A 293 -18.04 -19.46 -23.76
CA ALA A 293 -18.50 -18.99 -22.44
C ALA A 293 -17.36 -18.29 -21.67
N ILE A 294 -16.16 -18.83 -21.76
CA ILE A 294 -14.96 -18.29 -21.14
C ILE A 294 -14.56 -16.95 -21.78
N SER A 295 -14.61 -16.85 -23.13
CA SER A 295 -14.30 -15.59 -23.82
C SER A 295 -15.32 -14.49 -23.50
N ALA A 296 -16.59 -14.81 -23.26
CA ALA A 296 -17.60 -13.83 -22.85
C ALA A 296 -17.35 -13.27 -21.44
N ILE A 297 -16.89 -14.12 -20.50
CA ILE A 297 -16.54 -13.69 -19.14
C ILE A 297 -15.29 -12.79 -19.16
N TYR A 298 -14.29 -13.13 -20.00
CA TYR A 298 -13.08 -12.30 -20.16
C TYR A 298 -13.36 -10.96 -20.83
N ALA A 299 -14.18 -10.94 -21.89
CA ALA A 299 -14.58 -9.70 -22.52
C ALA A 299 -15.32 -8.74 -21.54
N ALA A 300 -16.10 -9.28 -20.62
CA ALA A 300 -16.73 -8.50 -19.56
C ALA A 300 -15.74 -7.99 -18.50
N ALA A 301 -14.65 -8.72 -18.25
CA ALA A 301 -13.59 -8.31 -17.32
C ALA A 301 -12.68 -7.24 -17.93
N GLU A 302 -12.32 -7.35 -19.21
CA GLU A 302 -11.49 -6.36 -19.92
C GLU A 302 -12.19 -5.01 -20.08
N ILE A 303 -13.51 -4.98 -20.23
CA ILE A 303 -14.29 -3.72 -20.33
C ILE A 303 -14.23 -2.93 -19.02
N LYS A 304 -14.14 -3.58 -17.85
CA LYS A 304 -14.03 -2.89 -16.55
C LYS A 304 -12.64 -2.31 -16.27
N THR A 305 -11.59 -2.89 -16.80
CA THR A 305 -10.22 -2.35 -16.65
C THR A 305 -9.96 -1.18 -17.60
N ALA A 306 -10.63 -1.11 -18.74
CA ALA A 306 -10.49 -0.02 -19.72
C ALA A 306 -11.26 1.27 -19.33
N THR A 307 -12.19 1.21 -18.38
CA THR A 307 -12.99 2.37 -17.92
C THR A 307 -12.50 2.98 -16.60
N ALA A 308 -11.35 2.52 -16.07
CA ALA A 308 -10.76 2.98 -14.81
C ALA A 308 -9.46 3.79 -15.00
N PHE A 309 -9.32 4.49 -16.15
CA PHE A 309 -8.28 5.50 -16.40
C PHE A 309 -8.92 6.87 -16.60
#